data_a0272b9dcb6abf76bd9c0bebdeb154e9
#
_entry.id   a0272b9dcb6abf76bd9c0bebdeb154e9
#
_cell.length_a   1.000
_cell.length_b   1.000
_cell.length_c   1.000
_cell.angle_alpha   90.00
_cell.angle_beta   90.00
_cell.angle_gamma   90.00
#
_symmetry.space_group_name_H-M   'P 1'
#
loop_
_entity.id
_entity.type
_entity.pdbx_description
1 polymer ?
#
loop_
_entity_poly.entity_id
_entity_poly.type
_entity_poly.pdbx_seq_one_letter_code
_entity_poly.pdbx_strand_id
1 'polypeptide(L)'
;PSMDARRGDVYNALYKNSEKITPERAVSLEELLNELDGKETVFTGDGVFAYREKIAEKMGGFAYFAPPMHMLSHASSIAYLAEKKAENGEFDDYHTILPVYLRTCQAEREYNERMKEFKTN
;
A
#
# COMPACT_ATOMS: atom_id res chain seq x y z
N PRO A 1 -1.86 -5.37 3.39
CA PRO A 1 -2.60 -4.92 2.19
C PRO A 1 -1.64 -4.40 1.12
N SER A 2 -1.98 -4.63 -0.15
CA SER A 2 -1.20 -4.23 -1.31
C SER A 2 -2.13 -3.82 -2.45
N MET A 3 -1.92 -2.62 -3.01
CA MET A 3 -2.64 -2.14 -4.19
C MET A 3 -1.66 -1.97 -5.35
N ASP A 4 -2.09 -2.31 -6.57
CA ASP A 4 -1.25 -2.13 -7.76
C ASP A 4 -1.01 -0.64 -8.05
N ALA A 5 0.25 -0.20 -7.92
CA ALA A 5 0.67 1.16 -8.24
C ALA A 5 1.23 1.29 -9.66
N ARG A 6 1.06 0.24 -10.49
CA ARG A 6 1.61 0.11 -11.84
C ARG A 6 3.14 0.05 -11.90
N ARG A 7 3.68 -0.38 -13.05
CA ARG A 7 5.12 -0.40 -13.34
C ARG A 7 5.96 -1.25 -12.39
N GLY A 8 5.36 -2.26 -11.75
CA GLY A 8 6.04 -3.12 -10.79
C GLY A 8 6.07 -2.59 -9.35
N ASP A 9 5.40 -1.47 -9.09
CA ASP A 9 5.27 -0.89 -7.77
C ASP A 9 3.93 -1.22 -7.12
N VAL A 10 3.89 -1.13 -5.80
CA VAL A 10 2.70 -1.32 -4.99
C VAL A 10 2.54 -0.20 -3.96
N TYR A 11 1.29 0.21 -3.73
CA TYR A 11 0.96 0.95 -2.52
C TYR A 11 0.73 -0.06 -1.42
N ASN A 12 1.44 0.07 -0.31
CA ASN A 12 1.30 -0.85 0.81
C ASN A 12 1.42 -0.19 2.18
N ALA A 13 0.94 -0.89 3.19
CA ALA A 13 1.28 -0.70 4.58
C ALA A 13 1.38 -2.08 5.26
N LEU A 14 2.24 -2.22 6.25
CA LEU A 14 2.38 -3.45 7.01
C LEU A 14 1.61 -3.35 8.33
N TYR A 15 1.00 -4.45 8.69
CA TYR A 15 0.24 -4.60 9.94
C TYR A 15 0.69 -5.86 10.67
N LYS A 16 0.69 -5.82 11.99
CA LYS A 16 0.90 -6.98 12.86
C LYS A 16 -0.10 -6.90 14.02
N ASN A 17 -0.88 -7.97 14.22
CA ASN A 17 -1.91 -8.01 15.27
C ASN A 17 -2.86 -6.80 15.22
N SER A 18 -3.30 -6.40 14.01
CA SER A 18 -4.15 -5.22 13.76
C SER A 18 -3.49 -3.85 14.00
N GLU A 19 -2.24 -3.80 14.45
CA GLU A 19 -1.48 -2.56 14.56
C GLU A 19 -0.73 -2.26 13.27
N LYS A 20 -0.78 -1.00 12.83
CA LYS A 20 -0.02 -0.52 11.68
C LYS A 20 1.46 -0.40 12.04
N ILE A 21 2.33 -1.15 11.34
CA ILE A 21 3.78 -1.14 11.56
C ILE A 21 4.47 -0.10 10.70
N THR A 22 3.99 0.07 9.45
CA THR A 22 4.54 1.09 8.53
C THR A 22 3.43 2.03 8.09
N PRO A 23 3.76 3.31 7.80
CA PRO A 23 2.82 4.20 7.11
C PRO A 23 2.48 3.64 5.72
N GLU A 24 1.44 4.17 5.11
CA GLU A 24 1.14 3.94 3.70
C GLU A 24 2.29 4.49 2.85
N ARG A 25 2.75 3.69 1.91
CA ARG A 25 3.89 4.03 1.04
C ARG A 25 3.76 3.43 -0.35
N ALA A 26 4.49 3.99 -1.30
CA ALA A 26 4.69 3.43 -2.63
C ALA A 26 6.11 2.88 -2.70
N VAL A 27 6.25 1.58 -2.96
CA VAL A 27 7.54 0.89 -3.06
C VAL A 27 7.51 -0.09 -4.23
N SER A 28 8.68 -0.49 -4.72
CA SER A 28 8.72 -1.59 -5.69
C SER A 28 8.29 -2.90 -5.04
N LEU A 29 7.66 -3.77 -5.83
CA LEU A 29 7.31 -5.11 -5.33
C LEU A 29 8.54 -5.85 -4.83
N GLU A 30 9.67 -5.72 -5.52
CA GLU A 30 10.92 -6.37 -5.15
C GLU A 30 11.43 -5.90 -3.79
N GLU A 31 11.43 -4.59 -3.54
CA GLU A 31 11.80 -4.01 -2.25
C GLU A 31 10.90 -4.54 -1.12
N LEU A 32 9.57 -4.57 -1.34
CA LEU A 32 8.63 -5.11 -0.37
C LEU A 32 8.91 -6.58 -0.08
N LEU A 33 9.12 -7.42 -1.09
CA LEU A 33 9.37 -8.84 -0.91
C LEU A 33 10.73 -9.12 -0.25
N ASN A 34 11.74 -8.30 -0.49
CA ASN A 34 13.02 -8.39 0.21
C ASN A 34 12.89 -8.01 1.69
N GLU A 35 12.09 -6.99 2.02
CA GLU A 35 11.79 -6.62 3.41
C GLU A 35 11.05 -7.73 4.18
N LEU A 36 10.22 -8.51 3.48
CA LEU A 36 9.39 -9.58 4.03
C LEU A 36 10.07 -10.96 3.99
N ASP A 37 11.28 -11.04 3.46
CA ASP A 37 11.97 -12.32 3.29
C ASP A 37 12.06 -13.10 4.62
N GLY A 38 11.70 -14.39 4.56
CA GLY A 38 11.65 -15.28 5.70
C GLY A 38 10.55 -14.99 6.74
N LYS A 39 9.63 -14.06 6.46
CA LYS A 39 8.52 -13.71 7.37
C LYS A 39 7.20 -14.25 6.85
N GLU A 40 6.50 -15.02 7.65
CA GLU A 40 5.12 -15.43 7.32
C GLU A 40 4.23 -14.21 7.16
N THR A 41 3.68 -14.04 5.95
CA THR A 41 2.94 -12.84 5.59
C THR A 41 1.66 -13.17 4.84
N VAL A 42 0.55 -12.59 5.29
CA VAL A 42 -0.75 -12.65 4.59
C VAL A 42 -0.87 -11.45 3.66
N PHE A 43 -0.99 -11.72 2.38
CA PHE A 43 -1.19 -10.71 1.34
C PHE A 43 -2.69 -10.53 1.04
N THR A 44 -3.13 -9.27 0.96
CA THR A 44 -4.49 -8.87 0.58
C THR A 44 -4.44 -7.61 -0.27
N GLY A 45 -5.51 -7.31 -0.98
CA GLY A 45 -5.63 -6.16 -1.87
C GLY A 45 -5.53 -6.53 -3.35
N ASP A 46 -5.88 -5.60 -4.22
CA ASP A 46 -5.90 -5.82 -5.68
C ASP A 46 -4.51 -6.02 -6.29
N GLY A 47 -3.45 -5.54 -5.65
CA GLY A 47 -2.08 -5.82 -6.02
C GLY A 47 -1.73 -7.32 -6.01
N VAL A 48 -2.46 -8.12 -5.21
CA VAL A 48 -2.29 -9.58 -5.21
C VAL A 48 -2.72 -10.19 -6.53
N PHE A 49 -3.77 -9.69 -7.17
CA PHE A 49 -4.19 -10.21 -8.48
C PHE A 49 -3.13 -9.97 -9.55
N ALA A 50 -2.46 -8.81 -9.50
CA ALA A 50 -1.43 -8.44 -10.46
C ALA A 50 -0.11 -9.21 -10.25
N TYR A 51 0.23 -9.54 -9.00
CA TYR A 51 1.58 -9.99 -8.64
C TYR A 51 1.63 -11.33 -7.91
N ARG A 52 0.54 -12.08 -7.81
CA ARG A 52 0.42 -13.33 -7.05
C ARG A 52 1.54 -14.32 -7.35
N GLU A 53 1.83 -14.55 -8.63
CA GLU A 53 2.85 -15.51 -9.06
C GLU A 53 4.24 -15.08 -8.57
N LYS A 54 4.60 -13.81 -8.76
CA LYS A 54 5.88 -13.26 -8.30
C LYS A 54 6.04 -13.31 -6.78
N ILE A 55 4.96 -13.03 -6.05
CA ILE A 55 4.95 -13.13 -4.59
C ILE A 55 5.17 -14.59 -4.17
N ALA A 56 4.44 -15.53 -4.76
CA ALA A 56 4.55 -16.96 -4.43
C ALA A 56 5.94 -17.51 -4.78
N GLU A 57 6.50 -17.11 -5.92
CA GLU A 57 7.84 -17.53 -6.34
C GLU A 57 8.93 -17.02 -5.39
N LYS A 58 8.89 -15.74 -5.02
CA LYS A 58 9.91 -15.11 -4.18
C LYS A 58 9.81 -15.52 -2.71
N MET A 59 8.59 -15.59 -2.17
CA MET A 59 8.34 -15.84 -0.75
C MET A 59 8.17 -17.33 -0.40
N GLY A 60 7.85 -18.16 -1.40
CA GLY A 60 7.64 -19.60 -1.19
C GLY A 60 6.59 -19.89 -0.12
N GLY A 61 6.93 -20.76 0.83
CA GLY A 61 6.04 -21.18 1.93
C GLY A 61 5.71 -20.08 2.95
N PHE A 62 6.33 -18.91 2.87
CA PHE A 62 6.06 -17.77 3.75
C PHE A 62 4.93 -16.86 3.24
N ALA A 63 4.47 -17.03 1.99
CA ALA A 63 3.38 -16.27 1.42
C ALA A 63 2.03 -16.94 1.64
N TYR A 64 1.14 -16.27 2.35
CA TYR A 64 -0.26 -16.62 2.48
C TYR A 64 -1.12 -15.57 1.79
N PHE A 65 -2.22 -15.99 1.20
CA PHE A 65 -3.13 -15.08 0.50
C PHE A 65 -4.49 -15.08 1.17
N ALA A 66 -5.02 -13.90 1.40
CA ALA A 66 -6.37 -13.77 1.94
C ALA A 66 -7.41 -14.47 1.03
N PRO A 67 -8.51 -14.99 1.58
CA PRO A 67 -9.61 -15.51 0.77
C PRO A 67 -10.15 -14.47 -0.21
N PRO A 68 -10.71 -14.87 -1.37
CA PRO A 68 -11.17 -13.94 -2.41
C PRO A 68 -12.11 -12.84 -1.91
N MET A 69 -12.95 -13.13 -0.92
CA MET A 69 -13.87 -12.19 -0.31
C MET A 69 -13.18 -11.07 0.49
N HIS A 70 -11.89 -11.22 0.81
CA HIS A 70 -11.11 -10.24 1.57
C HIS A 70 -9.99 -9.59 0.74
N MET A 71 -10.02 -9.79 -0.59
CA MET A 71 -9.03 -9.19 -1.48
C MET A 71 -9.32 -7.74 -1.84
N LEU A 72 -10.61 -7.34 -1.83
CA LEU A 72 -11.03 -5.99 -2.17
C LEU A 72 -11.65 -5.30 -0.96
N SER A 73 -11.61 -3.98 -0.97
CA SER A 73 -12.26 -3.16 0.06
C SER A 73 -13.78 -3.29 -0.04
N HIS A 74 -14.43 -3.44 1.10
CA HIS A 74 -15.89 -3.47 1.22
C HIS A 74 -16.38 -2.24 1.98
N ALA A 75 -17.52 -1.68 1.55
CA ALA A 75 -18.12 -0.53 2.23
C ALA A 75 -18.45 -0.83 3.70
N SER A 76 -18.83 -2.07 4.03
CA SER A 76 -19.06 -2.52 5.40
C SER A 76 -17.79 -2.46 6.27
N SER A 77 -16.63 -2.79 5.72
CA SER A 77 -15.34 -2.70 6.43
C SER A 77 -14.96 -1.24 6.69
N ILE A 78 -15.21 -0.36 5.71
CA ILE A 78 -14.98 1.08 5.86
C ILE A 78 -15.93 1.66 6.93
N ALA A 79 -17.23 1.30 6.88
CA ALA A 79 -18.22 1.73 7.87
C ALA A 79 -17.83 1.27 9.29
N TYR A 80 -17.42 0.02 9.46
CA TYR A 80 -16.95 -0.50 10.75
C TYR A 80 -15.75 0.28 11.30
N LEU A 81 -14.76 0.56 10.46
CA LEU A 81 -13.58 1.36 10.88
C LEU A 81 -13.97 2.80 11.20
N ALA A 82 -14.90 3.40 10.45
CA ALA A 82 -15.40 4.74 10.71
C ALA A 82 -16.17 4.80 12.04
N GLU A 83 -16.99 3.80 12.34
CA GLU A 83 -17.69 3.67 13.63
C GLU A 83 -16.69 3.61 14.79
N LYS A 84 -15.64 2.79 14.68
CA LYS A 84 -14.59 2.70 15.70
C LYS A 84 -13.84 4.01 15.91
N LYS A 85 -13.53 4.75 14.87
CA LYS A 85 -12.96 6.09 14.96
C LYS A 85 -13.93 7.06 15.68
N ALA A 86 -15.20 7.05 15.30
CA ALA A 86 -16.21 7.91 15.91
C ALA A 86 -16.42 7.60 17.41
N GLU A 87 -16.40 6.33 17.81
CA GLU A 87 -16.46 5.90 19.23
C GLU A 87 -15.29 6.49 20.04
N ASN A 88 -14.12 6.63 19.42
CA ASN A 88 -12.93 7.24 20.02
C ASN A 88 -12.91 8.79 19.93
N GLY A 89 -13.94 9.41 19.36
CA GLY A 89 -14.00 10.86 19.17
C GLY A 89 -13.12 11.38 18.03
N GLU A 90 -12.64 10.49 17.15
CA GLU A 90 -11.82 10.83 15.99
C GLU A 90 -12.71 11.20 14.80
N PHE A 91 -12.80 12.49 14.51
CA PHE A 91 -13.57 13.04 13.39
C PHE A 91 -12.67 13.87 12.49
N ASP A 92 -12.81 13.67 11.19
CA ASP A 92 -12.16 14.54 10.21
C ASP A 92 -13.06 15.75 9.90
N ASP A 93 -12.47 16.92 9.76
CA ASP A 93 -13.15 18.14 9.32
C ASP A 93 -13.15 18.16 7.78
N TYR A 94 -14.31 18.39 7.18
CA TYR A 94 -14.47 18.48 5.73
C TYR A 94 -13.67 19.62 5.07
N HIS A 95 -13.23 20.62 5.83
CA HIS A 95 -12.33 21.68 5.35
C HIS A 95 -10.86 21.27 5.34
N THR A 96 -10.48 20.28 6.15
CA THR A 96 -9.09 19.89 6.35
C THR A 96 -8.77 18.50 5.80
N ILE A 97 -9.80 17.67 5.52
CA ILE A 97 -9.59 16.36 4.95
C ILE A 97 -9.02 16.46 3.52
N LEU A 98 -7.87 15.87 3.31
CA LEU A 98 -7.18 15.86 2.01
C LEU A 98 -6.88 14.44 1.58
N PRO A 99 -6.89 14.16 0.27
CA PRO A 99 -6.39 12.89 -0.25
C PRO A 99 -4.92 12.69 0.11
N VAL A 100 -4.55 11.46 0.47
CA VAL A 100 -3.15 11.09 0.71
C VAL A 100 -2.52 10.66 -0.60
N TYR A 101 -1.68 11.52 -1.17
CA TYR A 101 -0.93 11.24 -2.39
C TYR A 101 0.41 10.59 -2.03
N LEU A 102 0.51 9.28 -2.19
CA LEU A 102 1.74 8.50 -1.92
C LEU A 102 2.78 8.61 -3.05
N ARG A 103 2.38 9.15 -4.19
CA ARG A 103 3.25 9.42 -5.33
C ARG A 103 3.02 10.82 -5.85
N THR A 104 4.10 11.49 -6.21
CA THR A 104 4.04 12.71 -7.02
C THR A 104 3.48 12.38 -8.40
N CYS A 105 2.73 13.30 -8.99
CA CYS A 105 2.21 13.10 -10.35
C CYS A 105 3.39 13.01 -11.36
N GLN A 106 3.11 12.42 -12.53
CA GLN A 106 4.14 12.22 -13.55
C GLN A 106 4.78 13.55 -13.98
N ALA A 107 3.98 14.59 -14.18
CA ALA A 107 4.46 15.91 -14.59
C ALA A 107 5.41 16.54 -13.55
N GLU A 108 5.13 16.36 -12.28
CA GLU A 108 5.98 16.87 -11.20
C GLU A 108 7.31 16.09 -11.12
N ARG A 109 7.28 14.77 -11.34
CA ARG A 109 8.52 13.97 -11.42
C ARG A 109 9.39 14.39 -12.58
N GLU A 110 8.83 14.51 -13.77
CA GLU A 110 9.52 14.95 -14.98
C GLU A 110 10.08 16.38 -14.83
N TYR A 111 9.33 17.26 -14.17
CA TYR A 111 9.81 18.61 -13.83
C TYR A 111 11.01 18.55 -12.88
N ASN A 112 10.93 17.77 -11.80
CA ASN A 112 11.99 17.64 -10.83
C ASN A 112 13.24 17.00 -11.41
N GLU A 113 13.11 16.02 -12.32
CA GLU A 113 14.22 15.42 -13.04
C GLU A 113 14.92 16.45 -13.94
N ARG A 114 14.17 17.21 -14.74
CA ARG A 114 14.72 18.30 -15.55
C ARG A 114 15.42 19.36 -14.71
N MET A 115 14.87 19.73 -13.57
CA MET A 115 15.48 20.72 -12.68
C MET A 115 16.78 20.22 -12.03
N LYS A 116 16.93 18.91 -11.82
CA LYS A 116 18.19 18.32 -11.35
C LYS A 116 19.26 18.38 -12.43
N GLU A 117 18.93 18.08 -13.68
CA GLU A 117 19.86 18.16 -14.82
C GLU A 117 20.37 19.59 -15.03
N PHE A 118 19.50 20.62 -14.88
CA PHE A 118 19.88 22.02 -14.96
C PHE A 118 20.82 22.48 -13.83
N LYS A 119 20.79 21.85 -12.67
CA LYS A 119 21.66 22.19 -11.53
C LYS A 119 23.02 21.49 -11.56
N THR A 120 23.18 20.49 -12.40
CA THR A 120 24.42 19.68 -12.50
C THR A 120 25.32 20.11 -13.66
N ASN A 121 24.85 21.03 -14.49
CA ASN A 121 25.62 21.71 -15.57
C ASN A 121 25.92 23.16 -15.16
#